data_4d0082d4e51fd04afecb1c584ce9540a
#
_entry.id   4d0082d4e51fd04afecb1c584ce9540a
#
_cell.length_a   1.000
_cell.length_b   1.000
_cell.length_c   1.000
_cell.angle_alpha   90.00
_cell.angle_beta   90.00
_cell.angle_gamma   90.00
#
_symmetry.space_group_name_H-M   'P 1'
#
loop_
_entity.id
_entity.type
_entity.pdbx_description
1 polymer ?
#
loop_
_entity_poly.entity_id
_entity_poly.type
_entity_poly.pdbx_seq_one_letter_code
_entity_poly.pdbx_strand_id
1 'polypeptide(L)'
;ALGIQMDMFFSEKSLYGGGKIEEAIESLKNKDLIYEGILESPKGKKIEDWEPRIQTLFKSTSHGDDVDRPIKKSDGAWTYFAPDIAYHFDKIERNFDQLIDIFGADHGGYVKRMNAAVSALSDDKVKLDIKLTQLVKLFKRGEPFKMSKRAGTFVTLRDLVDQVGSDVTRFVMLTRKNDAPLDFDFDKVLEQSRDNPVYYVQYASARIHSVF
;
A
#
# COMPACT_ATOMS: atom_id res chain seq x y z
N ALA A 1 -13.48 -4.95 13.71
CA ALA A 1 -14.66 -4.25 13.19
C ALA A 1 -15.17 -4.89 11.90
N LEU A 2 -14.29 -5.17 10.92
CA LEU A 2 -14.67 -5.76 9.63
C LEU A 2 -14.70 -7.30 9.63
N GLY A 3 -14.50 -7.99 10.76
CA GLY A 3 -14.44 -9.45 10.81
C GLY A 3 -13.22 -10.04 10.09
N ILE A 4 -12.18 -9.23 9.87
CA ILE A 4 -10.92 -9.67 9.26
C ILE A 4 -9.97 -10.06 10.36
N GLN A 5 -9.39 -11.24 10.25
CA GLN A 5 -8.32 -11.72 11.12
C GLN A 5 -6.99 -11.62 10.37
N MET A 6 -5.98 -11.11 11.06
CA MET A 6 -4.61 -11.05 10.56
C MET A 6 -3.75 -12.02 11.36
N ASP A 7 -2.94 -12.80 10.67
CA ASP A 7 -2.04 -13.76 11.30
C ASP A 7 -0.91 -13.04 12.05
N MET A 8 -0.47 -11.89 11.51
CA MET A 8 0.59 -11.09 12.10
C MET A 8 0.34 -9.60 11.94
N PHE A 9 0.58 -8.85 13.00
CA PHE A 9 0.73 -7.38 12.96
C PHE A 9 2.21 -7.05 13.11
N PHE A 10 2.81 -6.59 12.02
CA PHE A 10 4.22 -6.20 12.01
C PHE A 10 4.37 -4.72 12.33
N SER A 11 5.30 -4.39 13.22
CA SER A 11 5.61 -3.00 13.55
C SER A 11 6.85 -2.54 12.80
N GLU A 12 6.72 -1.55 11.91
CA GLU A 12 7.84 -0.93 11.23
C GLU A 12 8.91 -0.42 12.22
N LYS A 13 8.49 0.06 13.40
CA LYS A 13 9.41 0.50 14.45
C LYS A 13 10.40 -0.60 14.87
N SER A 14 10.03 -1.87 14.78
CA SER A 14 10.90 -3.00 15.12
C SER A 14 12.08 -3.18 14.16
N LEU A 15 12.05 -2.56 12.99
CA LEU A 15 13.16 -2.56 12.04
C LEU A 15 14.31 -1.66 12.47
N TYR A 16 13.99 -0.64 13.29
CA TYR A 16 14.98 0.33 13.76
C TYR A 16 15.63 -0.12 15.07
N GLY A 17 16.94 0.05 15.17
CA GLY A 17 17.71 -0.28 16.38
C GLY A 17 18.01 -1.77 16.60
N GLY A 18 17.45 -2.65 15.77
CA GLY A 18 17.70 -4.09 15.83
C GLY A 18 18.66 -4.61 14.74
N GLY A 19 19.22 -3.74 13.90
CA GLY A 19 20.13 -4.13 12.83
C GLY A 19 19.46 -4.72 11.58
N LYS A 20 18.13 -4.81 11.56
CA LYS A 20 17.41 -5.44 10.42
C LYS A 20 17.52 -4.66 9.11
N ILE A 21 17.57 -3.33 9.18
CA ILE A 21 17.79 -2.50 7.99
C ILE A 21 19.21 -2.71 7.48
N GLU A 22 20.18 -2.70 8.39
CA GLU A 22 21.58 -2.93 8.08
C GLU A 22 21.81 -4.32 7.46
N GLU A 23 21.16 -5.34 7.98
CA GLU A 23 21.22 -6.73 7.47
C GLU A 23 20.69 -6.84 6.04
N ALA A 24 19.53 -6.28 5.77
CA ALA A 24 18.93 -6.24 4.44
C ALA A 24 19.81 -5.49 3.43
N ILE A 25 20.38 -4.35 3.83
CA ILE A 25 21.27 -3.57 2.98
C ILE A 25 22.61 -4.28 2.78
N GLU A 26 23.15 -4.94 3.79
CA GLU A 26 24.38 -5.74 3.64
C GLU A 26 24.17 -6.93 2.69
N SER A 27 22.98 -7.55 2.70
CA SER A 27 22.61 -8.58 1.72
C SER A 27 22.71 -8.06 0.27
N LEU A 28 22.21 -6.83 0.03
CA LEU A 28 22.32 -6.19 -1.29
C LEU A 28 23.76 -5.77 -1.61
N LYS A 29 24.51 -5.34 -0.62
CA LYS A 29 25.92 -4.94 -0.78
C LYS A 29 26.81 -6.14 -1.14
N ASN A 30 26.57 -7.30 -0.55
CA ASN A 30 27.27 -8.54 -0.89
C ASN A 30 27.00 -9.02 -2.33
N LYS A 31 25.99 -8.44 -2.99
CA LYS A 31 25.65 -8.66 -4.40
C LYS A 31 26.15 -7.53 -5.32
N ASP A 32 27.01 -6.64 -4.83
CA ASP A 32 27.51 -5.46 -5.54
C ASP A 32 26.40 -4.50 -6.03
N LEU A 33 25.26 -4.47 -5.32
CA LEU A 33 24.10 -3.66 -5.67
C LEU A 33 24.00 -2.34 -4.88
N ILE A 34 24.91 -2.08 -3.96
CA ILE A 34 25.01 -0.84 -3.19
C ILE A 34 26.30 -0.11 -3.55
N TYR A 35 26.21 1.18 -3.85
CA TYR A 35 27.35 2.00 -4.22
C TYR A 35 27.16 3.46 -3.78
N GLU A 36 28.26 4.21 -3.73
CA GLU A 36 28.23 5.65 -3.54
C GLU A 36 28.18 6.36 -4.89
N GLY A 37 27.23 7.26 -5.08
CA GLY A 37 27.05 7.95 -6.34
C GLY A 37 26.24 9.24 -6.22
N ILE A 38 26.16 9.96 -7.33
CA ILE A 38 25.38 11.19 -7.45
C ILE A 38 24.27 10.90 -8.46
N LEU A 39 23.01 11.10 -8.03
CA LEU A 39 21.86 11.02 -8.94
C LEU A 39 21.76 12.29 -9.76
N GLU A 40 21.42 12.15 -11.05
CA GLU A 40 21.10 13.29 -11.90
C GLU A 40 19.82 14.00 -11.38
N SER A 41 19.74 15.30 -11.67
CA SER A 41 18.54 16.08 -11.35
C SER A 41 17.29 15.46 -12.01
N PRO A 42 16.17 15.32 -11.27
CA PRO A 42 14.93 14.78 -11.83
C PRO A 42 14.49 15.54 -13.07
N LYS A 43 14.29 14.84 -14.18
CA LYS A 43 13.82 15.44 -15.44
C LYS A 43 12.45 16.08 -15.22
N GLY A 44 12.34 17.38 -15.56
CA GLY A 44 11.06 18.12 -15.58
C GLY A 44 10.70 18.89 -14.31
N LYS A 45 11.48 18.85 -13.25
CA LYS A 45 11.35 19.77 -12.09
C LYS A 45 12.70 20.42 -11.82
N LYS A 46 12.80 21.73 -12.07
CA LYS A 46 13.86 22.54 -11.45
C LYS A 46 13.55 22.59 -9.97
N ILE A 47 14.24 21.77 -9.17
CA ILE A 47 14.27 21.94 -7.73
C ILE A 47 15.29 23.06 -7.50
N GLU A 48 14.83 24.22 -7.06
CA GLU A 48 15.69 25.42 -6.89
C GLU A 48 16.90 25.18 -5.97
N ASP A 49 16.82 24.18 -5.08
CA ASP A 49 17.86 23.82 -4.12
C ASP A 49 18.48 22.43 -4.39
N TRP A 50 18.40 21.90 -5.64
CA TRP A 50 19.05 20.64 -5.92
C TRP A 50 20.56 20.81 -6.04
N GLU A 51 21.29 20.15 -5.19
CA GLU A 51 22.76 20.05 -5.24
C GLU A 51 23.18 18.62 -5.54
N PRO A 52 24.20 18.41 -6.40
CA PRO A 52 24.79 17.10 -6.59
C PRO A 52 25.48 16.66 -5.30
N ARG A 53 24.89 15.67 -4.62
CA ARG A 53 25.42 15.12 -3.37
C ARG A 53 25.72 13.65 -3.54
N ILE A 54 26.86 13.21 -2.99
CA ILE A 54 27.17 11.79 -2.88
C ILE A 54 26.17 11.15 -1.92
N GLN A 55 25.54 10.09 -2.34
CA GLN A 55 24.55 9.33 -1.59
C GLN A 55 24.84 7.84 -1.70
N THR A 56 24.44 7.07 -0.71
CA THR A 56 24.46 5.61 -0.81
C THR A 56 23.24 5.17 -1.63
N LEU A 57 23.48 4.54 -2.76
CA LEU A 57 22.48 4.18 -3.76
C LEU A 57 22.33 2.67 -3.88
N PHE A 58 21.10 2.23 -4.10
CA PHE A 58 20.77 0.89 -4.55
C PHE A 58 20.63 0.88 -6.08
N LYS A 59 21.35 -0.03 -6.74
CA LYS A 59 21.37 -0.23 -8.20
C LYS A 59 20.08 -0.90 -8.67
N SER A 60 18.94 -0.25 -8.42
CA SER A 60 17.61 -0.80 -8.74
C SER A 60 17.35 -0.91 -10.23
N THR A 61 18.06 -0.14 -11.06
CA THR A 61 17.97 -0.21 -12.53
C THR A 61 18.36 -1.57 -13.07
N SER A 62 19.30 -2.28 -12.44
CA SER A 62 19.68 -3.66 -12.84
C SER A 62 18.58 -4.70 -12.59
N HIS A 63 17.52 -4.32 -11.85
CA HIS A 63 16.36 -5.14 -11.55
C HIS A 63 15.03 -4.53 -12.03
N GLY A 64 15.09 -3.65 -13.06
CA GLY A 64 13.91 -3.16 -13.77
C GLY A 64 13.28 -1.86 -13.25
N ASP A 65 13.92 -1.14 -12.33
CA ASP A 65 13.52 0.23 -11.98
C ASP A 65 14.02 1.23 -13.04
N ASP A 66 13.45 2.42 -13.05
CA ASP A 66 13.79 3.48 -14.01
C ASP A 66 15.05 4.27 -13.63
N VAL A 67 15.39 4.30 -12.35
CA VAL A 67 16.54 5.04 -11.80
C VAL A 67 16.99 4.40 -10.48
N ASP A 68 18.29 4.43 -10.22
CA ASP A 68 18.84 3.95 -8.95
C ASP A 68 18.33 4.78 -7.78
N ARG A 69 18.18 4.14 -6.62
CA ARG A 69 17.45 4.75 -5.49
C ARG A 69 18.35 5.05 -4.29
N PRO A 70 18.26 6.23 -3.70
CA PRO A 70 18.97 6.53 -2.48
C PRO A 70 18.38 5.75 -1.30
N ILE A 71 19.25 5.06 -0.57
CA ILE A 71 18.90 4.33 0.66
C ILE A 71 19.35 5.08 1.92
N LYS A 72 20.37 5.95 1.78
CA LYS A 72 20.80 6.88 2.84
C LYS A 72 20.77 8.32 2.34
N LYS A 73 20.44 9.23 3.23
CA LYS A 73 20.56 10.66 3.03
C LYS A 73 22.03 11.09 3.24
N SER A 74 22.36 12.33 2.85
CA SER A 74 23.69 12.90 3.05
C SER A 74 24.11 13.02 4.51
N ASP A 75 23.17 13.08 5.45
CA ASP A 75 23.40 13.09 6.90
C ASP A 75 23.57 11.67 7.49
N GLY A 76 23.57 10.62 6.66
CA GLY A 76 23.71 9.23 7.08
C GLY A 76 22.39 8.58 7.54
N ALA A 77 21.29 9.31 7.65
CA ALA A 77 19.99 8.76 8.01
C ALA A 77 19.41 7.91 6.87
N TRP A 78 18.68 6.87 7.22
CA TRP A 78 17.96 6.06 6.25
C TRP A 78 16.87 6.87 5.52
N THR A 79 16.72 6.66 4.23
CA THR A 79 15.52 7.10 3.50
C THR A 79 14.34 6.20 3.88
N TYR A 80 13.12 6.57 3.52
CA TYR A 80 11.93 5.71 3.72
C TYR A 80 12.01 4.37 2.96
N PHE A 81 12.84 4.31 1.93
CA PHE A 81 12.98 3.09 1.13
C PHE A 81 13.79 1.99 1.83
N ALA A 82 14.75 2.35 2.69
CA ALA A 82 15.56 1.37 3.39
C ALA A 82 14.75 0.48 4.37
N PRO A 83 13.88 1.01 5.24
CA PRO A 83 13.00 0.16 6.05
C PRO A 83 12.00 -0.66 5.23
N ASP A 84 11.52 -0.16 4.08
CA ASP A 84 10.66 -0.93 3.19
C ASP A 84 11.42 -2.14 2.59
N ILE A 85 12.67 -1.95 2.18
CA ILE A 85 13.57 -3.05 1.75
C ILE A 85 13.73 -4.08 2.87
N ALA A 86 13.99 -3.62 4.10
CA ALA A 86 14.18 -4.50 5.25
C ALA A 86 12.90 -5.28 5.62
N TYR A 87 11.74 -4.67 5.49
CA TYR A 87 10.47 -5.34 5.72
C TYR A 87 10.20 -6.44 4.68
N HIS A 88 10.55 -6.18 3.41
CA HIS A 88 10.42 -7.20 2.37
C HIS A 88 11.45 -8.31 2.53
N PHE A 89 12.65 -7.99 2.99
CA PHE A 89 13.65 -9.00 3.37
C PHE A 89 13.12 -9.93 4.48
N ASP A 90 12.51 -9.37 5.54
CA ASP A 90 11.85 -10.16 6.59
C ASP A 90 10.73 -11.06 6.03
N LYS A 91 9.93 -10.57 5.05
CA LYS A 91 8.90 -11.39 4.39
C LYS A 91 9.52 -12.55 3.60
N ILE A 92 10.64 -12.32 2.91
CA ILE A 92 11.37 -13.36 2.18
C ILE A 92 11.93 -14.41 3.14
N GLU A 93 12.52 -13.98 4.27
CA GLU A 93 13.03 -14.90 5.30
C GLU A 93 11.94 -15.77 5.94
N ARG A 94 10.68 -15.32 5.92
CA ARG A 94 9.52 -16.13 6.33
C ARG A 94 9.11 -17.20 5.33
N ASN A 95 9.85 -17.34 4.22
CA ASN A 95 9.68 -18.37 3.19
C ASN A 95 8.33 -18.31 2.46
N PHE A 96 7.86 -17.11 2.13
CA PHE A 96 6.75 -16.95 1.19
C PHE A 96 7.24 -16.95 -0.24
N ASP A 97 6.61 -17.74 -1.11
CA ASP A 97 6.92 -17.80 -2.54
C ASP A 97 6.34 -16.61 -3.31
N GLN A 98 5.29 -15.99 -2.78
CA GLN A 98 4.61 -14.84 -3.36
C GLN A 98 4.29 -13.82 -2.28
N LEU A 99 4.64 -12.56 -2.55
CA LEU A 99 4.27 -11.41 -1.75
C LEU A 99 3.20 -10.62 -2.49
N ILE A 100 2.20 -10.11 -1.74
CA ILE A 100 1.17 -9.23 -2.28
C ILE A 100 1.10 -8.00 -1.40
N ASP A 101 1.41 -6.84 -1.99
CA ASP A 101 1.27 -5.55 -1.31
C ASP A 101 0.04 -4.80 -1.83
N ILE A 102 -0.64 -4.07 -0.94
CA ILE A 102 -1.79 -3.25 -1.28
C ILE A 102 -1.45 -1.80 -0.97
N PHE A 103 -1.28 -0.98 -2.01
CA PHE A 103 -0.92 0.44 -1.91
C PHE A 103 -2.04 1.34 -2.41
N GLY A 104 -2.09 2.58 -1.91
CA GLY A 104 -2.90 3.63 -2.52
C GLY A 104 -2.39 3.99 -3.93
N ALA A 105 -3.27 4.47 -4.79
CA ALA A 105 -2.94 4.83 -6.18
C ALA A 105 -1.88 5.92 -6.30
N ASP A 106 -1.72 6.75 -5.25
CA ASP A 106 -0.66 7.77 -5.13
C ASP A 106 0.74 7.17 -5.01
N HIS A 107 0.86 5.88 -4.65
CA HIS A 107 2.11 5.13 -4.62
C HIS A 107 2.47 4.42 -5.92
N GLY A 108 1.80 4.72 -7.05
CA GLY A 108 2.10 4.08 -8.35
C GLY A 108 3.57 4.14 -8.77
N GLY A 109 4.27 5.26 -8.48
CA GLY A 109 5.71 5.40 -8.72
C GLY A 109 6.60 4.55 -7.80
N TYR A 110 6.02 3.89 -6.78
CA TYR A 110 6.74 3.03 -5.85
C TYR A 110 6.85 1.57 -6.34
N VAL A 111 5.98 1.17 -7.25
CA VAL A 111 5.84 -0.22 -7.72
C VAL A 111 7.14 -0.77 -8.27
N LYS A 112 7.77 -0.07 -9.22
CA LYS A 112 8.98 -0.54 -9.88
C LYS A 112 10.15 -0.72 -8.90
N ARG A 113 10.36 0.26 -7.99
CA ARG A 113 11.45 0.19 -7.01
C ARG A 113 11.30 -0.93 -6.01
N MET A 114 10.06 -1.22 -5.57
CA MET A 114 9.82 -2.34 -4.65
C MET A 114 9.99 -3.69 -5.35
N ASN A 115 9.48 -3.83 -6.58
CA ASN A 115 9.74 -5.03 -7.37
C ASN A 115 11.25 -5.26 -7.59
N ALA A 116 12.00 -4.21 -7.90
CA ALA A 116 13.45 -4.28 -8.05
C ALA A 116 14.13 -4.73 -6.74
N ALA A 117 13.70 -4.22 -5.59
CA ALA A 117 14.26 -4.61 -4.31
C ALA A 117 13.98 -6.08 -3.97
N VAL A 118 12.75 -6.56 -4.17
CA VAL A 118 12.39 -7.97 -3.90
C VAL A 118 13.08 -8.92 -4.86
N SER A 119 13.16 -8.57 -6.17
CA SER A 119 13.92 -9.30 -7.16
C SER A 119 15.41 -9.46 -6.73
N ALA A 120 16.05 -8.35 -6.40
CA ALA A 120 17.45 -8.32 -5.95
C ALA A 120 17.70 -9.11 -4.66
N LEU A 121 16.83 -8.98 -3.66
CA LEU A 121 16.96 -9.67 -2.38
C LEU A 121 16.78 -11.19 -2.52
N SER A 122 15.85 -11.63 -3.35
CA SER A 122 15.47 -13.04 -3.50
C SER A 122 16.16 -13.78 -4.65
N ASP A 123 17.02 -13.11 -5.45
CA ASP A 123 17.56 -13.65 -6.71
C ASP A 123 16.43 -14.13 -7.64
N ASP A 124 15.39 -13.31 -7.80
CA ASP A 124 14.18 -13.55 -8.60
C ASP A 124 13.34 -14.77 -8.18
N LYS A 125 13.59 -15.33 -6.98
CA LYS A 125 12.87 -16.52 -6.49
C LYS A 125 11.51 -16.19 -5.93
N VAL A 126 11.32 -14.97 -5.38
CA VAL A 126 10.08 -14.51 -4.78
C VAL A 126 9.43 -13.47 -5.67
N LYS A 127 8.13 -13.65 -5.95
CA LYS A 127 7.36 -12.73 -6.76
C LYS A 127 6.63 -11.71 -5.87
N LEU A 128 6.79 -10.43 -6.17
CA LEU A 128 5.99 -9.35 -5.56
C LEU A 128 4.90 -8.88 -6.53
N ASP A 129 3.66 -8.93 -6.09
CA ASP A 129 2.49 -8.39 -6.80
C ASP A 129 1.93 -7.18 -6.02
N ILE A 130 2.02 -5.98 -6.59
CA ILE A 130 1.53 -4.77 -5.95
C ILE A 130 0.19 -4.38 -6.53
N LYS A 131 -0.85 -4.39 -5.69
CA LYS A 131 -2.21 -3.97 -6.04
C LYS A 131 -2.40 -2.50 -5.67
N LEU A 132 -2.62 -1.65 -6.66
CA LEU A 132 -2.96 -0.24 -6.43
C LEU A 132 -4.46 -0.10 -6.22
N THR A 133 -4.84 0.56 -5.12
CA THR A 133 -6.24 0.81 -4.77
C THR A 133 -6.60 2.27 -4.98
N GLN A 134 -7.72 2.52 -5.66
CA GLN A 134 -8.21 3.87 -5.89
C GLN A 134 -8.92 4.44 -4.66
N LEU A 135 -9.09 5.75 -4.66
CA LEU A 135 -9.79 6.46 -3.59
C LEU A 135 -11.28 6.12 -3.58
N VAL A 136 -11.81 5.96 -2.37
CA VAL A 136 -13.25 5.91 -2.12
C VAL A 136 -13.76 7.31 -1.84
N LYS A 137 -14.75 7.76 -2.61
CA LYS A 137 -15.46 9.02 -2.37
C LYS A 137 -16.70 8.74 -1.55
N LEU A 138 -16.87 9.45 -0.45
CA LEU A 138 -18.04 9.32 0.41
C LEU A 138 -19.11 10.32 -0.01
N PHE A 139 -20.38 9.87 -0.04
CA PHE A 139 -21.56 10.66 -0.33
C PHE A 139 -22.59 10.49 0.79
N LYS A 140 -23.34 11.54 1.05
CA LYS A 140 -24.49 11.51 1.94
C LYS A 140 -25.62 12.35 1.34
N ARG A 141 -26.79 11.78 1.19
CA ARG A 141 -27.94 12.39 0.50
C ARG A 141 -27.65 12.84 -0.93
N GLY A 142 -26.84 12.05 -1.65
CA GLY A 142 -26.41 12.37 -3.00
C GLY A 142 -25.33 13.45 -3.14
N GLU A 143 -24.93 14.09 -2.03
CA GLU A 143 -23.91 15.14 -2.03
C GLU A 143 -22.55 14.60 -1.55
N PRO A 144 -21.43 15.05 -2.13
CA PRO A 144 -20.11 14.64 -1.70
C PRO A 144 -19.84 15.04 -0.25
N PHE A 145 -19.47 14.07 0.57
CA PHE A 145 -19.07 14.32 1.95
C PHE A 145 -17.65 14.91 1.99
N LYS A 146 -17.56 16.21 2.28
CA LYS A 146 -16.28 16.92 2.35
C LYS A 146 -15.54 16.57 3.64
N MET A 147 -14.46 15.78 3.50
CA MET A 147 -13.58 15.47 4.62
C MET A 147 -12.48 16.53 4.77
N SER A 148 -12.27 17.01 5.99
CA SER A 148 -11.20 17.93 6.31
C SER A 148 -10.62 17.60 7.69
N LYS A 149 -9.34 17.21 7.73
CA LYS A 149 -8.63 16.98 9.00
C LYS A 149 -8.58 18.26 9.85
N ARG A 150 -8.40 19.43 9.21
CA ARG A 150 -8.33 20.73 9.90
C ARG A 150 -9.68 21.16 10.50
N ALA A 151 -10.77 20.80 9.86
CA ALA A 151 -12.11 21.10 10.34
C ALA A 151 -12.70 20.01 11.25
N GLY A 152 -11.95 18.93 11.52
CA GLY A 152 -12.42 17.80 12.30
C GLY A 152 -13.54 16.99 11.64
N THR A 153 -13.80 17.23 10.36
CA THR A 153 -14.87 16.56 9.59
C THR A 153 -14.27 15.44 8.74
N PHE A 154 -13.77 14.40 9.36
CA PHE A 154 -13.36 13.19 8.64
C PHE A 154 -14.12 11.98 9.18
N VAL A 155 -14.43 11.05 8.30
CA VAL A 155 -15.09 9.78 8.64
C VAL A 155 -14.01 8.72 8.73
N THR A 156 -13.90 8.09 9.89
CA THR A 156 -13.00 6.92 10.04
C THR A 156 -13.68 5.67 9.47
N LEU A 157 -12.89 4.64 9.21
CA LEU A 157 -13.44 3.32 8.85
C LEU A 157 -14.36 2.78 9.97
N ARG A 158 -14.07 3.11 11.24
CA ARG A 158 -14.91 2.75 12.38
C ARG A 158 -16.28 3.42 12.26
N ASP A 159 -16.32 4.72 12.03
CA ASP A 159 -17.57 5.48 11.89
C ASP A 159 -18.43 4.95 10.72
N LEU A 160 -17.77 4.57 9.61
CA LEU A 160 -18.43 3.95 8.47
C LEU A 160 -19.10 2.62 8.89
N VAL A 161 -18.33 1.73 9.51
CA VAL A 161 -18.83 0.40 9.95
C VAL A 161 -19.94 0.55 11.00
N ASP A 162 -19.82 1.50 11.92
CA ASP A 162 -20.84 1.74 12.95
C ASP A 162 -22.14 2.30 12.36
N GLN A 163 -22.08 2.99 11.21
CA GLN A 163 -23.27 3.52 10.52
C GLN A 163 -23.96 2.49 9.62
N VAL A 164 -23.21 1.71 8.84
CA VAL A 164 -23.78 0.83 7.81
C VAL A 164 -23.57 -0.66 8.07
N GLY A 165 -22.78 -1.01 9.05
CA GLY A 165 -22.41 -2.39 9.36
C GLY A 165 -21.21 -2.92 8.57
N SER A 166 -20.58 -3.97 9.11
CA SER A 166 -19.40 -4.60 8.50
C SER A 166 -19.70 -5.27 7.17
N ASP A 167 -20.82 -5.96 7.07
CA ASP A 167 -21.18 -6.76 5.89
C ASP A 167 -21.48 -5.86 4.68
N VAL A 168 -22.26 -4.79 4.90
CA VAL A 168 -22.54 -3.77 3.88
C VAL A 168 -21.25 -3.13 3.41
N THR A 169 -20.39 -2.70 4.36
CA THR A 169 -19.10 -2.08 4.05
C THR A 169 -18.24 -3.00 3.18
N ARG A 170 -18.05 -4.26 3.60
CA ARG A 170 -17.25 -5.24 2.85
C ARG A 170 -17.82 -5.54 1.48
N PHE A 171 -19.12 -5.78 1.40
CA PHE A 171 -19.79 -6.10 0.14
C PHE A 171 -19.63 -4.97 -0.87
N VAL A 172 -19.93 -3.73 -0.47
CA VAL A 172 -19.84 -2.57 -1.37
C VAL A 172 -18.40 -2.34 -1.84
N MET A 173 -17.41 -2.47 -0.95
CA MET A 173 -16.00 -2.34 -1.33
C MET A 173 -15.58 -3.39 -2.37
N LEU A 174 -16.15 -4.60 -2.33
CA LEU A 174 -15.87 -5.68 -3.27
C LEU A 174 -16.64 -5.59 -4.60
N THR A 175 -17.60 -4.68 -4.74
CA THR A 175 -18.35 -4.48 -6.01
C THR A 175 -17.51 -3.83 -7.10
N ARG A 176 -16.37 -3.26 -6.75
CA ARG A 176 -15.45 -2.61 -7.68
C ARG A 176 -14.10 -3.29 -7.67
N LYS A 177 -13.41 -3.23 -8.81
CA LYS A 177 -12.01 -3.60 -8.88
C LYS A 177 -11.18 -2.60 -8.07
N ASN A 178 -10.05 -3.04 -7.53
CA ASN A 178 -9.16 -2.20 -6.73
C ASN A 178 -8.65 -0.95 -7.46
N ASP A 179 -8.48 -1.02 -8.78
CA ASP A 179 -8.00 0.06 -9.65
C ASP A 179 -9.10 1.00 -10.13
N ALA A 180 -10.37 0.75 -9.78
CA ALA A 180 -11.51 1.59 -10.13
C ALA A 180 -11.97 2.44 -8.93
N PRO A 181 -12.26 3.74 -9.12
CA PRO A 181 -12.80 4.57 -8.04
C PRO A 181 -14.19 4.08 -7.61
N LEU A 182 -14.46 4.22 -6.32
CA LEU A 182 -15.74 3.85 -5.72
C LEU A 182 -16.40 5.08 -5.11
N ASP A 183 -17.66 5.32 -5.50
CA ASP A 183 -18.55 6.27 -4.83
C ASP A 183 -19.40 5.52 -3.80
N PHE A 184 -19.17 5.80 -2.52
CA PHE A 184 -19.89 5.16 -1.42
C PHE A 184 -20.92 6.15 -0.85
N ASP A 185 -22.21 5.90 -1.11
CA ASP A 185 -23.30 6.70 -0.64
C ASP A 185 -23.98 6.00 0.55
N PHE A 186 -23.92 6.64 1.74
CA PHE A 186 -24.45 6.10 2.99
C PHE A 186 -25.93 5.77 2.93
N ASP A 187 -26.72 6.60 2.26
CA ASP A 187 -28.18 6.40 2.19
C ASP A 187 -28.53 5.27 1.22
N LYS A 188 -27.88 5.24 0.07
CA LYS A 188 -28.11 4.18 -0.95
C LYS A 188 -27.75 2.78 -0.47
N VAL A 189 -26.66 2.63 0.28
CA VAL A 189 -26.23 1.31 0.75
C VAL A 189 -27.13 0.75 1.86
N LEU A 190 -27.93 1.59 2.52
CA LEU A 190 -28.90 1.19 3.53
C LEU A 190 -30.34 1.06 2.98
N GLU A 191 -30.58 1.44 1.74
CA GLU A 191 -31.89 1.39 1.13
C GLU A 191 -32.39 -0.05 0.98
N GLN A 192 -33.60 -0.32 1.42
CA GLN A 192 -34.26 -1.63 1.29
C GLN A 192 -35.01 -1.72 -0.05
N SER A 193 -34.26 -1.67 -1.14
CA SER A 193 -34.80 -1.73 -2.50
C SER A 193 -34.13 -2.78 -3.36
N ARG A 194 -34.75 -3.12 -4.49
CA ARG A 194 -34.16 -4.05 -5.47
C ARG A 194 -32.92 -3.48 -6.14
N ASP A 195 -32.76 -2.17 -6.11
CA ASP A 195 -31.62 -1.48 -6.71
C ASP A 195 -30.39 -1.49 -5.78
N ASN A 196 -30.59 -1.85 -4.49
CA ASN A 196 -29.48 -2.06 -3.55
C ASN A 196 -28.96 -3.51 -3.65
N PRO A 197 -27.78 -3.73 -4.21
CA PRO A 197 -27.25 -5.09 -4.38
C PRO A 197 -27.00 -5.81 -3.06
N VAL A 198 -26.67 -5.08 -1.99
CA VAL A 198 -26.50 -5.65 -0.65
C VAL A 198 -27.79 -6.26 -0.14
N TYR A 199 -28.86 -5.47 -0.16
CA TYR A 199 -30.18 -5.90 0.29
C TYR A 199 -30.69 -7.09 -0.55
N TYR A 200 -30.46 -7.04 -1.85
CA TYR A 200 -30.89 -8.11 -2.75
C TYR A 200 -30.20 -9.45 -2.43
N VAL A 201 -28.89 -9.44 -2.18
CA VAL A 201 -28.13 -10.64 -1.81
C VAL A 201 -28.54 -11.17 -0.43
N GLN A 202 -28.73 -10.27 0.55
CA GLN A 202 -29.21 -10.66 1.89
C GLN A 202 -30.61 -11.28 1.82
N TYR A 203 -31.52 -10.68 1.04
CA TYR A 203 -32.84 -11.23 0.82
C TYR A 203 -32.81 -12.61 0.16
N ALA A 204 -32.00 -12.79 -0.88
CA ALA A 204 -31.83 -14.07 -1.54
C ALA A 204 -31.28 -15.15 -0.58
N SER A 205 -30.28 -14.81 0.23
CA SER A 205 -29.74 -15.69 1.26
C SER A 205 -30.80 -16.11 2.27
N ALA A 206 -31.56 -15.14 2.81
CA ALA A 206 -32.62 -15.43 3.76
C ALA A 206 -33.73 -16.35 3.17
N ARG A 207 -34.08 -16.13 1.89
CA ARG A 207 -35.07 -17.00 1.18
C ARG A 207 -34.56 -18.40 0.99
N ILE A 208 -33.29 -18.56 0.58
CA ILE A 208 -32.67 -19.89 0.44
C ILE A 208 -32.71 -20.65 1.77
N HIS A 209 -32.27 -20.03 2.86
CA HIS A 209 -32.28 -20.65 4.19
C HIS A 209 -33.69 -20.95 4.72
N SER A 210 -34.73 -20.27 4.25
CA SER A 210 -36.11 -20.56 4.64
C SER A 210 -36.75 -21.72 3.89
N VAL A 211 -36.11 -22.21 2.83
CA VAL A 211 -36.58 -23.33 2.01
C VAL A 211 -35.96 -24.65 2.45
N PHE A 212 -34.73 -24.56 3.01
CA PHE A 212 -34.01 -25.73 3.59
C PHE A 212 -34.19 -25.78 5.10
#